data_580764bbdf67cfdb0fd386c2e6c7ce4e
#
_entry.id   580764bbdf67cfdb0fd386c2e6c7ce4e
#
_cell.length_a   1.000
_cell.length_b   1.000
_cell.length_c   1.000
_cell.angle_alpha   90.00
_cell.angle_beta   90.00
_cell.angle_gamma   90.00
#
_symmetry.space_group_name_H-M   'P 1'
#
loop_
_entity.id
_entity.type
_entity.pdbx_description
1 polymer ?
#
loop_
_entity_poly.entity_id
_entity_poly.type
_entity_poly.pdbx_seq_one_letter_code
_entity_poly.pdbx_strand_id
1 'polypeptide(L)'
;MPPMAESDLESRLDKHLVEYLEPRERERLTKLLARAKPVWSPQDGPQTEAYHSPADVTGYGGAAGGGKTDLALGLALTQHQKIGFFRQTGTELTAVIDRLEQILGSRDGFRGQDKIWRWTRADGTKVQLELGAFPNPGDEKKYQGRPHDLLVFDEAANIRESAMRFVSGWLRTEDTAQRKRTVMCFNPPTTTEGRWVVKYFAPWLDDKHPKPAEWGEIRWFVSLDNDDLEVDGPEQLEIDGKMRTPHSRTFIQARVRDNKYYANTGYEQHLDSLPEPLRSQMKDGNFRAGMEDDTMQVIPTAWVEAAMERWQRKDVKPEMHSMGVDVAMGGRDKTVIARRHGFWFDEPIVYEGHECRDEPRASAGGKIAGFVIAALRDRAPIHVDLFGPGAAPHGHLMRSGHQSLG
;
A
#
# COMPACT_ATOMS: atom_id res chain seq x y z
N MET A 1 13.82 -14.47 -26.01
CA MET A 1 13.68 -15.92 -25.68
C MET A 1 13.54 -16.00 -24.18
N PRO A 2 12.54 -16.67 -23.61
CA PRO A 2 12.44 -16.84 -22.16
C PRO A 2 13.66 -17.63 -21.67
N PRO A 3 14.18 -17.34 -20.46
CA PRO A 3 15.25 -18.15 -19.88
C PRO A 3 14.72 -19.56 -19.64
N MET A 4 15.45 -20.54 -20.13
CA MET A 4 15.12 -21.96 -19.97
C MET A 4 15.21 -22.36 -18.50
N ALA A 5 14.26 -23.13 -18.01
CA ALA A 5 14.29 -23.72 -16.69
C ALA A 5 15.51 -24.60 -16.47
N GLU A 6 16.05 -24.67 -15.25
CA GLU A 6 17.27 -25.43 -14.90
C GLU A 6 17.16 -26.90 -15.31
N SER A 7 15.96 -27.50 -15.18
CA SER A 7 15.65 -28.85 -15.67
C SER A 7 15.80 -29.02 -17.19
N ASP A 8 15.62 -27.95 -17.96
CA ASP A 8 15.71 -27.98 -19.42
C ASP A 8 17.14 -27.91 -19.92
N LEU A 9 18.05 -27.26 -19.20
CA LEU A 9 19.48 -27.20 -19.51
C LEU A 9 20.21 -28.49 -19.10
N GLU A 10 19.89 -29.04 -17.93
CA GLU A 10 20.43 -30.33 -17.49
C GLU A 10 19.89 -31.52 -18.30
N SER A 11 18.65 -31.44 -18.80
CA SER A 11 18.05 -32.45 -19.66
C SER A 11 18.55 -32.41 -21.12
N ARG A 12 19.06 -31.25 -21.59
CA ARG A 12 19.58 -31.05 -22.94
C ARG A 12 21.09 -31.31 -23.08
N LEU A 13 21.82 -31.24 -21.97
CA LEU A 13 23.20 -31.75 -21.94
C LEU A 13 23.12 -33.28 -21.87
N ASP A 14 23.23 -33.91 -23.05
CA ASP A 14 23.32 -35.35 -23.16
C ASP A 14 24.42 -35.84 -22.19
N LYS A 15 24.05 -36.58 -21.14
CA LYS A 15 24.97 -37.06 -20.11
C LYS A 15 26.17 -37.78 -20.73
N HIS A 16 25.96 -38.40 -21.90
CA HIS A 16 27.02 -39.04 -22.67
C HIS A 16 28.03 -38.03 -23.23
N LEU A 17 27.65 -36.81 -23.62
CA LEU A 17 28.59 -35.81 -24.12
C LEU A 17 29.51 -35.28 -23.01
N VAL A 18 29.04 -35.17 -21.76
CA VAL A 18 29.84 -34.71 -20.62
C VAL A 18 30.94 -35.75 -20.25
N GLU A 19 30.70 -37.04 -20.48
CA GLU A 19 31.65 -38.09 -20.19
C GLU A 19 32.86 -38.07 -21.14
N TYR A 20 32.71 -37.54 -22.37
CA TYR A 20 33.79 -37.43 -23.36
C TYR A 20 34.63 -36.13 -23.24
N LEU A 21 34.25 -35.20 -22.36
CA LEU A 21 35.02 -33.97 -22.15
C LEU A 21 36.24 -34.23 -21.27
N GLU A 22 37.37 -33.65 -21.65
CA GLU A 22 38.57 -33.64 -20.83
C GLU A 22 38.34 -32.91 -19.49
N PRO A 23 39.07 -33.24 -18.40
CA PRO A 23 38.82 -32.61 -17.07
C PRO A 23 38.84 -31.09 -17.09
N ARG A 24 39.71 -30.46 -17.90
CA ARG A 24 39.77 -29.00 -18.08
C ARG A 24 38.55 -28.43 -18.80
N GLU A 25 38.01 -29.16 -19.74
CA GLU A 25 36.80 -28.79 -20.48
C GLU A 25 35.56 -28.92 -19.60
N ARG A 26 35.47 -29.97 -18.77
CA ARG A 26 34.43 -30.12 -17.75
C ARG A 26 34.46 -28.96 -16.75
N GLU A 27 35.66 -28.62 -16.26
CA GLU A 27 35.79 -27.47 -15.33
C GLU A 27 35.36 -26.15 -15.99
N ARG A 28 35.75 -25.96 -17.27
CA ARG A 28 35.35 -24.76 -18.04
C ARG A 28 33.85 -24.72 -18.29
N LEU A 29 33.24 -25.87 -18.65
CA LEU A 29 31.81 -26.03 -18.84
C LEU A 29 31.06 -25.76 -17.51
N THR A 30 31.51 -26.36 -16.40
CA THR A 30 30.94 -26.12 -15.07
C THR A 30 31.00 -24.64 -14.66
N LYS A 31 32.14 -23.96 -14.94
CA LYS A 31 32.27 -22.51 -14.71
C LYS A 31 31.34 -21.69 -15.63
N LEU A 32 31.15 -22.10 -16.88
CA LEU A 32 30.24 -21.47 -17.83
C LEU A 32 28.80 -21.70 -17.42
N LEU A 33 28.41 -22.89 -16.99
CA LEU A 33 27.07 -23.21 -16.49
C LEU A 33 26.77 -22.48 -15.19
N ALA A 34 27.74 -22.39 -14.27
CA ALA A 34 27.61 -21.62 -13.05
C ALA A 34 27.43 -20.10 -13.33
N ARG A 35 28.07 -19.58 -14.39
CA ARG A 35 27.86 -18.20 -14.86
C ARG A 35 26.55 -18.00 -15.62
N ALA A 36 26.03 -19.05 -16.25
CA ALA A 36 24.76 -19.05 -16.97
C ALA A 36 23.55 -19.24 -16.02
N LYS A 37 23.80 -19.68 -14.77
CA LYS A 37 22.74 -19.82 -13.78
C LYS A 37 22.14 -18.45 -13.47
N PRO A 38 20.82 -18.26 -13.66
CA PRO A 38 20.20 -16.98 -13.33
C PRO A 38 20.37 -16.71 -11.84
N VAL A 39 20.67 -15.46 -11.49
CA VAL A 39 20.80 -15.02 -10.09
C VAL A 39 19.54 -15.36 -9.28
N TRP A 40 18.40 -15.35 -9.96
CA TRP A 40 17.10 -15.68 -9.39
C TRP A 40 16.16 -16.17 -10.50
N SER A 41 15.26 -17.09 -10.17
CA SER A 41 14.17 -17.54 -11.03
C SER A 41 12.89 -17.71 -10.21
N PRO A 42 11.69 -17.44 -10.79
CA PRO A 42 10.43 -17.66 -10.09
C PRO A 42 10.21 -19.16 -9.84
N GLN A 43 9.47 -19.47 -8.79
CA GLN A 43 8.93 -20.80 -8.55
C GLN A 43 7.74 -21.04 -9.47
N ASP A 44 7.52 -22.31 -9.85
CA ASP A 44 6.38 -22.71 -10.67
C ASP A 44 5.04 -22.32 -10.02
N GLY A 45 4.05 -22.06 -10.87
CA GLY A 45 2.70 -21.67 -10.43
C GLY A 45 2.55 -20.15 -10.27
N PRO A 46 1.88 -19.68 -9.20
CA PRO A 46 1.51 -18.26 -9.05
C PRO A 46 2.65 -17.27 -9.14
N GLN A 47 3.85 -17.65 -8.66
CA GLN A 47 5.02 -16.77 -8.71
C GLN A 47 5.51 -16.58 -10.14
N THR A 48 5.53 -17.64 -10.97
CA THR A 48 5.85 -17.55 -12.39
C THR A 48 4.81 -16.73 -13.15
N GLU A 49 3.53 -16.91 -12.84
CA GLU A 49 2.44 -16.14 -13.43
C GLU A 49 2.60 -14.63 -13.13
N ALA A 50 2.84 -14.27 -11.86
CA ALA A 50 3.04 -12.89 -11.45
C ALA A 50 4.32 -12.27 -12.06
N TYR A 51 5.39 -13.06 -12.17
CA TYR A 51 6.64 -12.63 -12.78
C TYR A 51 6.47 -12.27 -14.27
N HIS A 52 5.69 -13.05 -14.99
CA HIS A 52 5.42 -12.84 -16.42
C HIS A 52 4.17 -12.02 -16.73
N SER A 53 3.39 -11.65 -15.70
CA SER A 53 2.18 -10.86 -15.90
C SER A 53 2.42 -9.60 -16.72
N PRO A 54 1.66 -9.36 -17.80
CA PRO A 54 1.79 -8.14 -18.62
C PRO A 54 1.13 -6.91 -17.99
N ALA A 55 0.40 -7.05 -16.89
CA ALA A 55 -0.33 -5.94 -16.26
C ALA A 55 0.61 -4.82 -15.76
N ASP A 56 0.15 -3.57 -15.84
CA ASP A 56 0.86 -2.39 -15.32
C ASP A 56 0.94 -2.41 -13.80
N VAL A 57 -0.11 -2.93 -13.15
CA VAL A 57 -0.16 -3.12 -11.71
C VAL A 57 -0.49 -4.58 -11.41
N THR A 58 0.40 -5.24 -10.69
CA THR A 58 0.21 -6.63 -10.26
C THR A 58 0.09 -6.70 -8.75
N GLY A 59 -1.07 -7.11 -8.24
CA GLY A 59 -1.25 -7.56 -6.87
C GLY A 59 -0.78 -9.01 -6.76
N TYR A 60 0.05 -9.32 -5.76
CA TYR A 60 0.50 -10.66 -5.48
C TYR A 60 0.42 -10.97 -3.99
N GLY A 61 -0.41 -11.90 -3.61
CA GLY A 61 -0.60 -12.13 -2.18
C GLY A 61 -1.66 -13.16 -1.83
N GLY A 62 -2.17 -13.03 -0.63
CA GLY A 62 -3.10 -13.95 0.00
C GLY A 62 -2.48 -14.51 1.27
N ALA A 63 -2.10 -15.78 1.31
CA ALA A 63 -1.55 -16.40 2.51
C ALA A 63 -0.13 -15.93 2.86
N ALA A 64 0.26 -16.08 4.11
CA ALA A 64 1.65 -15.95 4.54
C ALA A 64 2.52 -17.01 3.85
N GLY A 65 3.81 -16.74 3.69
CA GLY A 65 4.75 -17.73 3.14
C GLY A 65 4.67 -17.96 1.62
N GLY A 66 3.83 -17.23 0.87
CA GLY A 66 3.66 -17.39 -0.59
C GLY A 66 4.80 -16.84 -1.46
N GLY A 67 5.96 -16.46 -0.91
CA GLY A 67 7.13 -16.00 -1.67
C GLY A 67 7.01 -14.57 -2.23
N LYS A 68 6.21 -13.71 -1.59
CA LYS A 68 5.92 -12.33 -2.03
C LYS A 68 7.15 -11.45 -2.19
N THR A 69 7.92 -11.30 -1.14
CA THR A 69 9.16 -10.49 -1.14
C THR A 69 10.18 -11.04 -2.13
N ASP A 70 10.29 -12.36 -2.26
CA ASP A 70 11.20 -12.99 -3.23
C ASP A 70 10.80 -12.69 -4.68
N LEU A 71 9.50 -12.68 -5.01
CA LEU A 71 9.03 -12.26 -6.34
C LEU A 71 9.45 -10.82 -6.64
N ALA A 72 9.21 -9.91 -5.69
CA ALA A 72 9.53 -8.49 -5.85
C ALA A 72 11.04 -8.27 -6.04
N LEU A 73 11.86 -8.96 -5.25
CA LEU A 73 13.32 -8.95 -5.41
C LEU A 73 13.77 -9.58 -6.73
N GLY A 74 13.13 -10.68 -7.12
CA GLY A 74 13.40 -11.33 -8.39
C GLY A 74 13.19 -10.43 -9.60
N LEU A 75 12.09 -9.69 -9.63
CA LEU A 75 11.81 -8.68 -10.65
C LEU A 75 12.88 -7.56 -10.66
N ALA A 76 13.27 -7.08 -9.49
CA ALA A 76 14.33 -6.09 -9.34
C ALA A 76 15.66 -6.59 -9.88
N LEU A 77 15.99 -7.85 -9.60
CA LEU A 77 17.25 -8.48 -10.01
C LEU A 77 17.33 -8.75 -11.51
N THR A 78 16.20 -9.04 -12.18
CA THR A 78 16.21 -9.64 -13.51
C THR A 78 15.58 -8.78 -14.61
N GLN A 79 14.59 -7.92 -14.29
CA GLN A 79 13.79 -7.22 -15.30
C GLN A 79 13.91 -5.70 -15.28
N HIS A 80 14.25 -5.10 -14.14
CA HIS A 80 14.16 -3.65 -13.93
C HIS A 80 15.51 -3.03 -13.61
N GLN A 81 15.63 -1.71 -13.82
CA GLN A 81 16.89 -0.97 -13.64
C GLN A 81 16.85 0.05 -12.51
N LYS A 82 15.71 0.75 -12.32
CA LYS A 82 15.52 1.75 -11.28
C LYS A 82 14.32 1.36 -10.42
N ILE A 83 14.59 0.76 -9.29
CA ILE A 83 13.58 0.14 -8.43
C ILE A 83 13.36 0.97 -7.17
N GLY A 84 12.11 1.31 -6.87
CA GLY A 84 11.67 1.77 -5.56
C GLY A 84 11.00 0.63 -4.81
N PHE A 85 11.55 0.22 -3.68
CA PHE A 85 11.01 -0.85 -2.84
C PHE A 85 10.60 -0.29 -1.48
N PHE A 86 9.32 -0.38 -1.14
CA PHE A 86 8.73 0.33 -0.02
C PHE A 86 8.03 -0.61 0.95
N ARG A 87 8.21 -0.34 2.25
CA ARG A 87 7.46 -0.90 3.38
C ARG A 87 6.94 0.20 4.29
N GLN A 88 6.10 -0.14 5.26
CA GLN A 88 5.58 0.83 6.22
C GLN A 88 6.68 1.38 7.10
N THR A 89 7.56 0.54 7.64
CA THR A 89 8.61 0.96 8.56
C THR A 89 10.01 0.63 8.07
N GLY A 90 10.99 1.41 8.55
CA GLY A 90 12.40 1.21 8.21
C GLY A 90 13.00 -0.06 8.80
N THR A 91 12.48 -0.55 9.92
CA THR A 91 12.91 -1.79 10.57
C THR A 91 12.53 -3.03 9.76
N GLU A 92 11.38 -3.01 9.10
CA GLU A 92 10.94 -4.10 8.23
C GLU A 92 11.84 -4.29 7.00
N LEU A 93 12.55 -3.24 6.57
CA LEU A 93 13.47 -3.32 5.43
C LEU A 93 14.72 -4.15 5.73
N THR A 94 15.06 -4.39 6.99
CA THR A 94 16.23 -5.20 7.36
C THR A 94 16.13 -6.60 6.78
N ALA A 95 14.98 -7.26 6.92
CA ALA A 95 14.77 -8.59 6.37
C ALA A 95 14.87 -8.62 4.83
N VAL A 96 14.46 -7.54 4.16
CA VAL A 96 14.58 -7.40 2.69
C VAL A 96 16.05 -7.27 2.29
N ILE A 97 16.83 -6.47 3.03
CA ILE A 97 18.28 -6.30 2.80
C ILE A 97 19.01 -7.62 3.00
N ASP A 98 18.74 -8.32 4.09
CA ASP A 98 19.35 -9.62 4.39
C ASP A 98 19.00 -10.67 3.34
N ARG A 99 17.75 -10.66 2.86
CA ARG A 99 17.34 -11.58 1.79
C ARG A 99 18.02 -11.26 0.46
N LEU A 100 18.16 -10.00 0.11
CA LEU A 100 18.85 -9.59 -1.11
C LEU A 100 20.36 -9.95 -1.03
N GLU A 101 20.98 -9.77 0.13
CA GLU A 101 22.36 -10.22 0.38
C GLU A 101 22.50 -11.73 0.17
N GLN A 102 21.59 -12.55 0.70
CA GLN A 102 21.60 -13.99 0.48
C GLN A 102 21.50 -14.37 -1.00
N ILE A 103 20.70 -13.64 -1.79
CA ILE A 103 20.55 -13.91 -3.22
C ILE A 103 21.79 -13.48 -4.01
N LEU A 104 22.36 -12.31 -3.69
CA LEU A 104 23.55 -11.77 -4.36
C LEU A 104 24.85 -12.39 -3.87
N GLY A 105 24.86 -12.98 -2.67
CA GLY A 105 26.04 -13.52 -2.02
C GLY A 105 27.00 -12.47 -1.44
N SER A 106 26.65 -11.18 -1.49
CA SER A 106 27.50 -10.07 -1.03
C SER A 106 26.64 -8.84 -0.77
N ARG A 107 27.14 -7.93 0.10
CA ARG A 107 26.60 -6.56 0.32
C ARG A 107 27.26 -5.49 -0.53
N ASP A 108 28.10 -5.88 -1.48
CA ASP A 108 28.79 -4.92 -2.32
C ASP A 108 27.78 -4.02 -3.08
N GLY A 109 28.08 -2.71 -3.10
CA GLY A 109 27.21 -1.70 -3.69
C GLY A 109 26.05 -1.22 -2.79
N PHE A 110 25.87 -1.77 -1.59
CA PHE A 110 24.88 -1.28 -0.63
C PHE A 110 25.40 -0.09 0.16
N ARG A 111 24.63 1.00 0.16
CA ARG A 111 24.89 2.20 0.97
C ARG A 111 23.84 2.29 2.07
N GLY A 112 24.21 1.95 3.30
CA GLY A 112 23.30 1.91 4.45
C GLY A 112 22.69 3.26 4.83
N GLN A 113 23.42 4.36 4.65
CA GLN A 113 22.95 5.70 4.95
C GLN A 113 21.77 6.11 4.07
N ASP A 114 21.87 5.87 2.77
CA ASP A 114 20.85 6.24 1.78
C ASP A 114 19.86 5.11 1.52
N LYS A 115 20.13 3.90 2.05
CA LYS A 115 19.39 2.66 1.76
C LYS A 115 19.28 2.38 0.26
N ILE A 116 20.36 2.63 -0.47
CA ILE A 116 20.44 2.39 -1.91
C ILE A 116 21.43 1.27 -2.17
N TRP A 117 20.99 0.31 -2.99
CA TRP A 117 21.84 -0.78 -3.47
C TRP A 117 22.08 -0.64 -4.98
N ARG A 118 23.31 -0.75 -5.42
CA ARG A 118 23.70 -0.71 -6.83
C ARG A 118 24.51 -1.93 -7.19
N TRP A 119 24.18 -2.54 -8.30
CA TRP A 119 24.95 -3.63 -8.85
C TRP A 119 24.92 -3.58 -10.38
N THR A 120 25.76 -4.42 -11.01
CA THR A 120 25.76 -4.60 -12.47
C THR A 120 25.41 -6.04 -12.76
N ARG A 121 24.42 -6.28 -13.60
CA ARG A 121 24.06 -7.61 -14.09
C ARG A 121 25.15 -8.17 -14.99
N ALA A 122 25.10 -9.49 -15.29
CA ALA A 122 26.04 -10.16 -16.18
C ALA A 122 26.01 -9.61 -17.62
N ASP A 123 24.90 -9.04 -18.06
CA ASP A 123 24.73 -8.39 -19.36
C ASP A 123 25.25 -6.94 -19.39
N GLY A 124 25.82 -6.45 -18.29
CA GLY A 124 26.32 -5.08 -18.16
C GLY A 124 25.28 -4.06 -17.72
N THR A 125 24.02 -4.44 -17.56
CA THR A 125 22.94 -3.53 -17.10
C THR A 125 23.20 -3.05 -15.68
N LYS A 126 23.23 -1.73 -15.48
CA LYS A 126 23.35 -1.11 -14.16
C LYS A 126 21.99 -1.03 -13.50
N VAL A 127 21.91 -1.53 -12.27
CA VAL A 127 20.68 -1.55 -11.49
C VAL A 127 20.84 -0.74 -10.22
N GLN A 128 19.79 0.00 -9.87
CA GLN A 128 19.69 0.72 -8.61
C GLN A 128 18.38 0.35 -7.91
N LEU A 129 18.48 -0.17 -6.70
CA LEU A 129 17.37 -0.42 -5.80
C LEU A 129 17.41 0.62 -4.68
N GLU A 130 16.35 1.40 -4.54
CA GLU A 130 16.11 2.33 -3.44
C GLU A 130 15.11 1.71 -2.46
N LEU A 131 15.53 1.51 -1.22
CA LEU A 131 14.71 0.96 -0.14
C LEU A 131 14.13 2.11 0.68
N GLY A 132 12.81 2.16 0.81
CA GLY A 132 12.10 3.27 1.44
C GLY A 132 11.03 2.85 2.43
N ALA A 133 10.66 3.79 3.32
CA ALA A 133 9.59 3.57 4.29
C ALA A 133 8.75 4.83 4.50
N PHE A 134 7.47 4.62 4.90
CA PHE A 134 6.48 5.68 5.13
C PHE A 134 5.88 5.60 6.54
N PRO A 135 6.68 5.64 7.63
CA PRO A 135 6.15 5.52 8.98
C PRO A 135 5.16 6.64 9.33
N ASN A 136 5.35 7.85 8.80
CA ASN A 136 4.50 9.00 9.08
C ASN A 136 3.87 9.56 7.81
N PRO A 137 2.69 10.23 7.91
CA PRO A 137 2.15 11.02 6.81
C PRO A 137 3.15 12.08 6.34
N GLY A 138 3.33 12.19 5.01
CA GLY A 138 4.27 13.11 4.39
C GLY A 138 5.66 12.54 4.13
N ASP A 139 6.00 11.35 4.65
CA ASP A 139 7.28 10.70 4.36
C ASP A 139 7.44 10.33 2.88
N GLU A 140 6.35 10.09 2.19
CA GLU A 140 6.30 9.82 0.74
C GLU A 140 6.88 10.97 -0.09
N LYS A 141 6.85 12.21 0.41
CA LYS A 141 7.38 13.40 -0.27
C LYS A 141 8.90 13.33 -0.49
N LYS A 142 9.62 12.52 0.29
CA LYS A 142 11.07 12.28 0.12
C LYS A 142 11.41 11.64 -1.23
N TYR A 143 10.44 10.99 -1.86
CA TYR A 143 10.58 10.30 -3.15
C TYR A 143 10.08 11.13 -4.33
N GLN A 144 9.63 12.36 -4.07
CA GLN A 144 9.19 13.29 -5.11
C GLN A 144 10.33 13.55 -6.11
N GLY A 145 10.01 13.43 -7.40
CA GLY A 145 10.97 13.69 -8.48
C GLY A 145 11.92 12.53 -8.79
N ARG A 146 11.90 11.43 -8.02
CA ARG A 146 12.77 10.28 -8.25
C ARG A 146 12.11 9.27 -9.21
N PRO A 147 12.65 9.10 -10.43
CA PRO A 147 12.07 8.17 -11.41
C PRO A 147 12.41 6.73 -11.06
N HIS A 148 11.39 5.87 -11.15
CA HIS A 148 11.53 4.42 -11.04
C HIS A 148 10.83 3.75 -12.22
N ASP A 149 11.34 2.60 -12.67
CA ASP A 149 10.69 1.73 -13.65
C ASP A 149 9.96 0.53 -13.01
N LEU A 150 10.29 0.24 -11.74
CA LEU A 150 9.55 -0.69 -10.88
C LEU A 150 9.27 -0.02 -9.53
N LEU A 151 8.00 0.01 -9.14
CA LEU A 151 7.60 0.31 -7.78
C LEU A 151 7.11 -0.96 -7.11
N VAL A 152 7.68 -1.28 -5.96
CA VAL A 152 7.26 -2.38 -5.10
C VAL A 152 6.71 -1.81 -3.80
N PHE A 153 5.46 -2.13 -3.49
CA PHE A 153 4.86 -1.91 -2.18
C PHE A 153 4.72 -3.27 -1.50
N ASP A 154 5.70 -3.61 -0.69
CA ASP A 154 5.73 -4.87 0.04
C ASP A 154 5.06 -4.69 1.41
N GLU A 155 4.22 -5.66 1.80
CA GLU A 155 3.24 -5.52 2.89
C GLU A 155 2.31 -4.31 2.65
N ALA A 156 1.79 -4.17 1.41
CA ALA A 156 1.05 -2.99 0.96
C ALA A 156 -0.17 -2.67 1.82
N ALA A 157 -0.82 -3.66 2.44
CA ALA A 157 -1.93 -3.46 3.37
C ALA A 157 -1.55 -2.62 4.61
N ASN A 158 -0.27 -2.52 4.95
CA ASN A 158 0.22 -1.69 6.04
C ASN A 158 0.56 -0.26 5.58
N ILE A 159 0.73 -0.05 4.28
CA ILE A 159 1.08 1.26 3.69
C ILE A 159 -0.20 2.07 3.46
N ARG A 160 -0.18 3.35 3.78
CA ARG A 160 -1.32 4.25 3.49
C ARG A 160 -1.53 4.39 1.98
N GLU A 161 -2.79 4.33 1.55
CA GLU A 161 -3.17 4.50 0.14
C GLU A 161 -2.63 5.81 -0.45
N SER A 162 -2.71 6.90 0.31
CA SER A 162 -2.21 8.22 -0.11
C SER A 162 -0.71 8.22 -0.42
N ALA A 163 0.09 7.49 0.36
CA ALA A 163 1.53 7.36 0.12
C ALA A 163 1.82 6.53 -1.13
N MET A 164 1.10 5.41 -1.31
CA MET A 164 1.18 4.59 -2.52
C MET A 164 0.82 5.39 -3.77
N ARG A 165 -0.31 6.09 -3.78
CA ARG A 165 -0.75 6.90 -4.91
C ARG A 165 0.22 8.04 -5.23
N PHE A 166 0.74 8.73 -4.20
CA PHE A 166 1.73 9.78 -4.38
C PHE A 166 2.99 9.27 -5.08
N VAL A 167 3.58 8.18 -4.58
CA VAL A 167 4.82 7.62 -5.14
C VAL A 167 4.59 7.04 -6.54
N SER A 168 3.41 6.47 -6.79
CA SER A 168 3.04 5.94 -8.12
C SER A 168 3.10 7.01 -9.23
N GLY A 169 2.92 8.28 -8.90
CA GLY A 169 3.10 9.38 -9.85
C GLY A 169 4.53 9.54 -10.38
N TRP A 170 5.51 8.87 -9.79
CA TRP A 170 6.92 8.89 -10.22
C TRP A 170 7.37 7.64 -10.96
N LEU A 171 6.43 6.74 -11.30
CA LEU A 171 6.68 5.57 -12.14
C LEU A 171 6.93 6.01 -13.59
N ARG A 172 8.17 6.22 -13.93
CA ARG A 172 8.60 6.70 -15.25
C ARG A 172 10.03 6.29 -15.59
N THR A 173 10.31 6.15 -16.88
CA THR A 173 11.65 5.95 -17.43
C THR A 173 11.79 6.74 -18.72
N GLU A 174 13.01 7.14 -19.04
CA GLU A 174 13.38 7.75 -20.32
C GLU A 174 13.64 6.68 -21.39
N ASP A 175 14.00 5.47 -20.96
CA ASP A 175 14.18 4.32 -21.85
C ASP A 175 12.82 3.72 -22.23
N THR A 176 12.41 3.93 -23.48
CA THR A 176 11.13 3.44 -24.00
C THR A 176 11.07 1.91 -24.13
N ALA A 177 12.22 1.24 -24.17
CA ALA A 177 12.31 -0.22 -24.19
C ALA A 177 12.17 -0.82 -22.78
N GLN A 178 12.43 -0.03 -21.72
CA GLN A 178 12.30 -0.47 -20.35
C GLN A 178 10.84 -0.45 -19.90
N ARG A 179 10.31 -1.62 -19.58
CA ARG A 179 8.96 -1.76 -19.01
C ARG A 179 8.83 -1.05 -17.68
N LYS A 180 7.70 -0.37 -17.48
CA LYS A 180 7.29 0.22 -16.20
C LYS A 180 6.20 -0.64 -15.58
N ARG A 181 6.27 -0.89 -14.27
CA ARG A 181 5.19 -1.58 -13.56
C ARG A 181 5.21 -1.29 -12.05
N THR A 182 4.07 -1.52 -11.44
CA THR A 182 3.91 -1.55 -9.98
C THR A 182 3.60 -2.96 -9.51
N VAL A 183 4.23 -3.39 -8.43
CA VAL A 183 3.92 -4.67 -7.77
C VAL A 183 3.53 -4.40 -6.33
N MET A 184 2.38 -4.89 -5.93
CA MET A 184 1.86 -4.79 -4.57
C MET A 184 1.81 -6.19 -3.95
N CYS A 185 2.63 -6.41 -2.94
CA CYS A 185 2.68 -7.68 -2.21
C CYS A 185 1.99 -7.51 -0.86
N PHE A 186 1.00 -8.33 -0.54
CA PHE A 186 0.28 -8.20 0.73
C PHE A 186 -0.46 -9.46 1.15
N ASN A 187 -0.70 -9.57 2.45
CA ASN A 187 -1.66 -10.48 3.07
C ASN A 187 -3.00 -9.74 3.24
N PRO A 188 -4.10 -10.45 3.57
CA PRO A 188 -5.33 -9.80 3.97
C PRO A 188 -5.09 -8.75 5.06
N PRO A 189 -5.70 -7.56 4.95
CA PRO A 189 -5.51 -6.49 5.92
C PRO A 189 -6.03 -6.89 7.29
N THR A 190 -5.26 -6.59 8.33
CA THR A 190 -5.64 -6.81 9.74
C THR A 190 -6.15 -5.54 10.41
N THR A 191 -6.08 -4.40 9.71
CA THR A 191 -6.53 -3.09 10.19
C THR A 191 -7.51 -2.46 9.21
N THR A 192 -8.35 -1.57 9.70
CA THR A 192 -9.28 -0.80 8.85
C THR A 192 -8.54 0.06 7.84
N GLU A 193 -7.39 0.64 8.23
CA GLU A 193 -6.56 1.45 7.34
C GLU A 193 -6.03 0.67 6.14
N GLY A 194 -5.78 -0.63 6.32
CA GLY A 194 -5.29 -1.50 5.24
C GLY A 194 -6.36 -1.95 4.25
N ARG A 195 -7.64 -1.73 4.53
CA ARG A 195 -8.74 -2.23 3.68
C ARG A 195 -8.77 -1.63 2.27
N TRP A 196 -8.09 -0.51 2.04
CA TRP A 196 -7.99 0.08 0.71
C TRP A 196 -7.45 -0.89 -0.34
N VAL A 197 -6.58 -1.85 0.03
CA VAL A 197 -6.08 -2.85 -0.93
C VAL A 197 -7.20 -3.75 -1.46
N VAL A 198 -8.22 -4.04 -0.64
CA VAL A 198 -9.39 -4.82 -1.07
C VAL A 198 -10.23 -4.00 -2.06
N LYS A 199 -10.47 -2.72 -1.78
CA LYS A 199 -11.15 -1.81 -2.71
C LYS A 199 -10.35 -1.65 -4.02
N TYR A 200 -9.03 -1.50 -3.91
CA TYR A 200 -8.14 -1.30 -5.06
C TYR A 200 -8.11 -2.51 -6.00
N PHE A 201 -8.27 -3.73 -5.46
CA PHE A 201 -8.34 -4.98 -6.20
C PHE A 201 -9.73 -5.62 -6.11
N ALA A 202 -10.79 -4.81 -6.00
CA ALA A 202 -12.15 -5.30 -5.75
C ALA A 202 -12.64 -6.38 -6.72
N PRO A 203 -12.40 -6.34 -8.04
CA PRO A 203 -12.84 -7.41 -8.94
C PRO A 203 -12.36 -8.81 -8.55
N TRP A 204 -11.20 -8.93 -7.91
CA TRP A 204 -10.62 -10.21 -7.47
C TRP A 204 -10.87 -10.52 -5.99
N LEU A 205 -10.99 -9.49 -5.15
CA LEU A 205 -10.97 -9.65 -3.68
C LEU A 205 -12.34 -9.47 -3.02
N ASP A 206 -13.26 -8.77 -3.68
CA ASP A 206 -14.63 -8.56 -3.19
C ASP A 206 -15.61 -9.45 -3.97
N ASP A 207 -16.20 -10.42 -3.28
CA ASP A 207 -17.21 -11.32 -3.86
C ASP A 207 -18.55 -10.65 -4.18
N LYS A 208 -18.78 -9.47 -3.63
CA LYS A 208 -19.96 -8.64 -3.96
C LYS A 208 -19.74 -7.75 -5.18
N HIS A 209 -18.53 -7.79 -5.77
CA HIS A 209 -18.23 -7.02 -6.96
C HIS A 209 -19.17 -7.43 -8.12
N PRO A 210 -19.80 -6.48 -8.83
CA PRO A 210 -20.79 -6.79 -9.87
C PRO A 210 -20.24 -7.60 -11.06
N LYS A 211 -18.91 -7.52 -11.28
CA LYS A 211 -18.19 -8.29 -12.31
C LYS A 211 -16.94 -8.92 -11.68
N PRO A 212 -17.05 -10.03 -10.92
CA PRO A 212 -15.88 -10.70 -10.33
C PRO A 212 -14.89 -11.14 -11.40
N ALA A 213 -13.61 -11.11 -11.08
CA ALA A 213 -12.53 -11.51 -11.98
C ALA A 213 -11.83 -12.78 -11.46
N GLU A 214 -11.34 -13.61 -12.37
CA GLU A 214 -10.49 -14.76 -12.04
C GLU A 214 -9.07 -14.31 -11.65
N TRP A 215 -8.36 -15.13 -10.87
CA TRP A 215 -6.96 -14.86 -10.54
C TRP A 215 -6.13 -14.76 -11.81
N GLY A 216 -5.32 -13.72 -11.94
CA GLY A 216 -4.50 -13.47 -13.14
C GLY A 216 -5.24 -12.78 -14.29
N GLU A 217 -6.57 -12.71 -14.27
CA GLU A 217 -7.34 -11.96 -15.27
C GLU A 217 -6.94 -10.49 -15.26
N ILE A 218 -6.90 -9.85 -16.42
CA ILE A 218 -6.54 -8.42 -16.55
C ILE A 218 -7.79 -7.58 -16.65
N ARG A 219 -7.87 -6.55 -15.83
CA ARG A 219 -8.90 -5.52 -15.84
C ARG A 219 -8.28 -4.14 -16.06
N TRP A 220 -9.06 -3.20 -16.57
CA TRP A 220 -8.60 -1.88 -16.93
C TRP A 220 -9.26 -0.82 -16.06
N PHE A 221 -8.48 0.20 -15.67
CA PHE A 221 -8.92 1.23 -14.74
C PHE A 221 -8.41 2.60 -15.16
N VAL A 222 -9.22 3.63 -14.89
CA VAL A 222 -8.83 5.03 -14.96
C VAL A 222 -8.90 5.62 -13.56
N SER A 223 -7.80 6.25 -13.11
CA SER A 223 -7.78 6.94 -11.82
C SER A 223 -8.42 8.31 -11.91
N LEU A 224 -9.39 8.60 -11.03
CA LEU A 224 -10.15 9.84 -10.93
C LEU A 224 -10.14 10.30 -9.46
N ASP A 225 -9.54 11.43 -9.16
CA ASP A 225 -9.61 12.11 -7.86
C ASP A 225 -9.49 11.18 -6.62
N ASN A 226 -8.48 10.31 -6.59
CA ASN A 226 -8.23 9.27 -5.58
C ASN A 226 -9.17 8.06 -5.61
N ASP A 227 -10.01 7.92 -6.60
CA ASP A 227 -10.77 6.71 -6.87
C ASP A 227 -10.39 6.10 -8.24
N ASP A 228 -10.81 4.86 -8.49
CA ASP A 228 -10.50 4.16 -9.73
C ASP A 228 -11.79 3.66 -10.36
N LEU A 229 -12.02 4.06 -11.60
CA LEU A 229 -13.14 3.61 -12.41
C LEU A 229 -12.70 2.42 -13.27
N GLU A 230 -13.37 1.28 -13.13
CA GLU A 230 -13.18 0.14 -14.04
C GLU A 230 -13.77 0.45 -15.42
N VAL A 231 -13.03 0.13 -16.48
CA VAL A 231 -13.41 0.33 -17.89
C VAL A 231 -13.16 -0.95 -18.69
N ASP A 232 -13.77 -1.04 -19.87
CA ASP A 232 -13.79 -2.31 -20.63
C ASP A 232 -12.47 -2.66 -21.32
N GLY A 233 -11.54 -1.71 -21.52
CA GLY A 233 -10.32 -1.98 -22.27
C GLY A 233 -9.23 -0.90 -22.18
N PRO A 234 -8.15 -1.06 -22.96
CA PRO A 234 -6.99 -0.16 -22.97
C PRO A 234 -7.22 1.15 -23.75
N GLU A 235 -8.33 1.27 -24.47
CA GLU A 235 -8.60 2.39 -25.33
C GLU A 235 -8.77 3.68 -24.52
N GLN A 236 -8.21 4.77 -25.04
CA GLN A 236 -8.43 6.09 -24.45
C GLN A 236 -9.91 6.45 -24.50
N LEU A 237 -10.40 7.01 -23.41
CA LEU A 237 -11.78 7.44 -23.28
C LEU A 237 -11.87 8.85 -22.70
N GLU A 238 -12.92 9.57 -23.07
CA GLU A 238 -13.18 10.91 -22.53
C GLU A 238 -14.02 10.81 -21.25
N ILE A 239 -13.51 11.36 -20.15
CA ILE A 239 -14.23 11.48 -18.89
C ILE A 239 -14.07 12.93 -18.41
N ASP A 240 -15.19 13.59 -18.12
CA ASP A 240 -15.26 14.99 -17.67
C ASP A 240 -14.50 15.95 -18.60
N GLY A 241 -14.62 15.76 -19.92
CA GLY A 241 -13.97 16.60 -20.94
C GLY A 241 -12.48 16.39 -21.06
N LYS A 242 -11.92 15.34 -20.48
CA LYS A 242 -10.48 15.01 -20.54
C LYS A 242 -10.26 13.61 -21.09
N MET A 243 -9.36 13.48 -22.04
CA MET A 243 -8.89 12.17 -22.51
C MET A 243 -8.09 11.47 -21.41
N ARG A 244 -8.48 10.24 -21.09
CA ARG A 244 -7.83 9.39 -20.09
C ARG A 244 -7.31 8.11 -20.73
N THR A 245 -6.13 7.69 -20.29
CA THR A 245 -5.54 6.41 -20.71
C THR A 245 -5.69 5.41 -19.57
N PRO A 246 -6.40 4.30 -19.79
CA PRO A 246 -6.53 3.25 -18.81
C PRO A 246 -5.17 2.58 -18.51
N HIS A 247 -5.03 2.06 -17.31
CA HIS A 247 -3.94 1.18 -16.91
C HIS A 247 -4.48 -0.19 -16.52
N SER A 248 -3.71 -1.22 -16.86
CA SER A 248 -4.10 -2.60 -16.60
C SER A 248 -3.74 -3.02 -15.17
N ARG A 249 -4.61 -3.82 -14.57
CA ARG A 249 -4.44 -4.34 -13.23
C ARG A 249 -4.79 -5.83 -13.18
N THR A 250 -4.10 -6.58 -12.34
CA THR A 250 -4.39 -7.98 -12.05
C THR A 250 -4.07 -8.32 -10.60
N PHE A 251 -4.67 -9.38 -10.08
CA PHE A 251 -4.31 -9.96 -8.79
C PHE A 251 -4.10 -11.47 -8.93
N ILE A 252 -3.01 -11.97 -8.35
CA ILE A 252 -2.63 -13.37 -8.37
C ILE A 252 -2.50 -13.86 -6.93
N GLN A 253 -3.31 -14.84 -6.57
CA GLN A 253 -3.29 -15.40 -5.22
C GLN A 253 -2.13 -16.40 -5.05
N ALA A 254 -1.41 -16.28 -3.94
CA ALA A 254 -0.36 -17.21 -3.54
C ALA A 254 -0.61 -17.74 -2.13
N ARG A 255 -0.31 -19.03 -1.91
CA ARG A 255 -0.48 -19.75 -0.66
C ARG A 255 0.82 -20.42 -0.23
N VAL A 256 0.89 -20.88 1.03
CA VAL A 256 2.06 -21.61 1.55
C VAL A 256 2.42 -22.82 0.68
N ARG A 257 1.42 -23.58 0.24
CA ARG A 257 1.60 -24.78 -0.59
C ARG A 257 2.22 -24.50 -1.96
N ASP A 258 2.10 -23.27 -2.46
CA ASP A 258 2.66 -22.84 -3.74
C ASP A 258 4.16 -22.50 -3.60
N ASN A 259 4.69 -22.48 -2.36
CA ASN A 259 6.07 -22.19 -2.07
C ASN A 259 6.82 -23.48 -1.68
N LYS A 260 7.62 -24.00 -2.60
CA LYS A 260 8.38 -25.24 -2.39
C LYS A 260 9.31 -25.23 -1.17
N TYR A 261 9.72 -24.05 -0.70
CA TYR A 261 10.60 -23.91 0.47
C TYR A 261 9.84 -24.02 1.79
N TYR A 262 8.52 -23.78 1.80
CA TYR A 262 7.69 -23.82 3.01
C TYR A 262 6.65 -24.95 3.01
N ALA A 263 6.27 -25.47 1.85
CA ALA A 263 5.21 -26.46 1.71
C ALA A 263 5.38 -27.72 2.60
N ASN A 264 6.63 -28.11 2.89
CA ASN A 264 6.93 -29.32 3.67
C ASN A 264 7.68 -29.06 4.98
N THR A 265 7.63 -27.83 5.52
CA THR A 265 8.39 -27.44 6.73
C THR A 265 7.55 -27.46 8.01
N GLY A 266 6.26 -27.80 7.93
CA GLY A 266 5.33 -27.66 9.04
C GLY A 266 4.87 -26.21 9.27
N TYR A 267 5.25 -25.25 8.41
CA TYR A 267 4.87 -23.85 8.56
C TYR A 267 3.33 -23.66 8.52
N GLU A 268 2.64 -24.40 7.67
CA GLU A 268 1.18 -24.37 7.59
C GLU A 268 0.53 -24.77 8.94
N GLN A 269 1.12 -25.75 9.66
CA GLN A 269 0.65 -26.18 10.99
C GLN A 269 0.84 -25.06 12.04
N HIS A 270 1.88 -24.24 11.93
CA HIS A 270 2.03 -23.08 12.80
C HIS A 270 0.94 -22.03 12.54
N LEU A 271 0.55 -21.85 11.28
CA LEU A 271 -0.56 -20.96 10.94
C LEU A 271 -1.90 -21.47 11.47
N ASP A 272 -2.08 -22.80 11.59
CA ASP A 272 -3.28 -23.40 12.19
C ASP A 272 -3.46 -23.05 13.68
N SER A 273 -2.38 -22.74 14.38
CA SER A 273 -2.43 -22.34 15.79
C SER A 273 -2.85 -20.90 16.04
N LEU A 274 -2.97 -20.09 14.98
CA LEU A 274 -3.40 -18.70 15.11
C LEU A 274 -4.88 -18.61 15.47
N PRO A 275 -5.29 -17.62 16.27
CA PRO A 275 -6.70 -17.35 16.53
C PRO A 275 -7.42 -16.84 15.27
N GLU A 276 -8.73 -17.05 15.17
CA GLU A 276 -9.55 -16.35 14.18
C GLU A 276 -9.70 -14.87 14.55
N PRO A 277 -9.79 -13.97 13.55
CA PRO A 277 -9.79 -14.19 12.08
C PRO A 277 -8.38 -14.31 11.48
N LEU A 278 -7.33 -14.13 12.28
CA LEU A 278 -5.94 -14.09 11.82
C LEU A 278 -5.52 -15.41 11.13
N ARG A 279 -6.01 -16.55 11.61
CA ARG A 279 -5.75 -17.86 11.00
C ARG A 279 -6.25 -17.89 9.55
N SER A 280 -7.52 -17.60 9.33
CA SER A 280 -8.11 -17.57 7.98
C SER A 280 -7.42 -16.55 7.07
N GLN A 281 -7.01 -15.41 7.60
CA GLN A 281 -6.25 -14.40 6.84
C GLN A 281 -4.87 -14.91 6.43
N MET A 282 -4.10 -15.45 7.36
CA MET A 282 -2.70 -15.80 7.13
C MET A 282 -2.51 -17.15 6.46
N LYS A 283 -3.36 -18.14 6.78
CA LYS A 283 -3.28 -19.48 6.19
C LYS A 283 -3.97 -19.56 4.85
N ASP A 284 -5.22 -19.11 4.78
CA ASP A 284 -6.07 -19.30 3.61
C ASP A 284 -6.02 -18.10 2.63
N GLY A 285 -5.44 -16.97 3.06
CA GLY A 285 -5.46 -15.74 2.30
C GLY A 285 -6.88 -15.19 2.15
N ASN A 286 -7.70 -15.37 3.18
CA ASN A 286 -9.10 -14.94 3.17
C ASN A 286 -9.19 -13.43 3.43
N PHE A 287 -9.46 -12.65 2.40
CA PHE A 287 -9.60 -11.20 2.46
C PHE A 287 -10.90 -10.74 3.14
N ARG A 288 -11.85 -11.66 3.37
CA ARG A 288 -13.11 -11.39 4.11
C ARG A 288 -12.94 -11.57 5.61
N ALA A 289 -12.04 -12.46 6.03
CA ALA A 289 -11.79 -12.70 7.44
C ALA A 289 -11.33 -11.40 8.11
N GLY A 290 -11.96 -11.04 9.23
CA GLY A 290 -11.70 -9.75 9.90
C GLY A 290 -12.42 -8.56 9.27
N MET A 291 -13.19 -8.74 8.19
CA MET A 291 -14.16 -7.75 7.70
C MET A 291 -15.49 -7.87 8.45
N GLU A 292 -15.73 -8.99 9.13
CA GLU A 292 -16.84 -9.12 10.06
C GLU A 292 -16.55 -8.29 11.31
N ASP A 293 -17.60 -7.64 11.82
CA ASP A 293 -17.51 -6.87 13.04
C ASP A 293 -17.09 -7.77 14.21
N ASP A 294 -16.20 -7.25 15.07
CA ASP A 294 -15.87 -7.92 16.33
C ASP A 294 -17.16 -8.13 17.14
N THR A 295 -17.28 -9.27 17.81
CA THR A 295 -18.45 -9.57 18.66
C THR A 295 -18.66 -8.54 19.77
N MET A 296 -17.62 -7.78 20.13
CA MET A 296 -17.66 -6.68 21.11
C MET A 296 -17.81 -5.30 20.45
N GLN A 297 -17.91 -5.22 19.13
CA GLN A 297 -18.09 -3.97 18.43
C GLN A 297 -19.48 -3.39 18.67
N VAL A 298 -19.55 -2.19 19.24
CA VAL A 298 -20.81 -1.55 19.61
C VAL A 298 -21.61 -1.09 18.40
N ILE A 299 -20.94 -0.58 17.35
CA ILE A 299 -21.57 -0.11 16.13
C ILE A 299 -21.12 -0.99 14.96
N PRO A 300 -22.01 -1.77 14.35
CA PRO A 300 -21.68 -2.57 13.17
C PRO A 300 -21.09 -1.71 12.05
N THR A 301 -20.00 -2.19 11.43
CA THR A 301 -19.33 -1.50 10.31
C THR A 301 -20.32 -1.18 9.18
N ALA A 302 -21.21 -2.12 8.86
CA ALA A 302 -22.25 -1.90 7.86
C ALA A 302 -23.17 -0.70 8.15
N TRP A 303 -23.42 -0.37 9.42
CA TRP A 303 -24.19 0.80 9.78
C TRP A 303 -23.42 2.10 9.53
N VAL A 304 -22.11 2.08 9.78
CA VAL A 304 -21.22 3.23 9.48
C VAL A 304 -21.15 3.46 7.96
N GLU A 305 -20.91 2.40 7.19
CA GLU A 305 -20.86 2.46 5.73
C GLU A 305 -22.18 2.97 5.14
N ALA A 306 -23.32 2.40 5.57
CA ALA A 306 -24.63 2.87 5.14
C ALA A 306 -24.92 4.33 5.55
N ALA A 307 -24.36 4.81 6.66
CA ALA A 307 -24.46 6.21 7.05
C ALA A 307 -23.60 7.12 6.17
N MET A 308 -22.41 6.68 5.81
CA MET A 308 -21.51 7.38 4.87
C MET A 308 -22.11 7.48 3.48
N GLU A 309 -22.69 6.40 2.95
CA GLU A 309 -23.38 6.39 1.66
C GLU A 309 -24.58 7.34 1.61
N ARG A 310 -25.33 7.45 2.71
CA ARG A 310 -26.47 8.37 2.82
C ARG A 310 -26.05 9.83 2.97
N TRP A 311 -24.80 10.06 3.38
CA TRP A 311 -24.34 11.43 3.56
C TRP A 311 -24.16 12.14 2.22
N GLN A 312 -24.77 13.29 2.08
CA GLN A 312 -24.62 14.13 0.90
C GLN A 312 -24.32 15.57 1.34
N ARG A 313 -23.40 16.21 0.68
CA ARG A 313 -23.13 17.62 0.85
C ARG A 313 -24.38 18.44 0.50
N LYS A 314 -24.71 19.43 1.32
CA LYS A 314 -25.84 20.34 1.08
C LYS A 314 -25.33 21.75 0.83
N ASP A 315 -25.73 22.36 -0.28
CA ASP A 315 -25.42 23.75 -0.59
C ASP A 315 -26.24 24.70 0.33
N VAL A 316 -27.50 24.39 0.56
CA VAL A 316 -28.36 25.09 1.52
C VAL A 316 -28.44 24.26 2.79
N LYS A 317 -27.83 24.79 3.85
CA LYS A 317 -27.77 24.10 5.15
C LYS A 317 -29.03 24.38 5.95
N PRO A 318 -29.67 23.37 6.57
CA PRO A 318 -30.73 23.55 7.53
C PRO A 318 -30.28 24.37 8.75
N GLU A 319 -31.19 24.75 9.62
CA GLU A 319 -30.90 25.38 10.90
C GLU A 319 -29.91 24.53 11.72
N MET A 320 -28.89 25.19 12.31
CA MET A 320 -27.91 24.54 13.16
C MET A 320 -28.49 24.24 14.53
N HIS A 321 -28.51 22.99 14.95
CA HIS A 321 -29.06 22.56 16.24
C HIS A 321 -28.03 22.52 17.36
N SER A 322 -26.79 22.17 17.03
CA SER A 322 -25.68 22.13 17.99
C SER A 322 -24.33 22.09 17.29
N MET A 323 -23.29 22.41 18.03
CA MET A 323 -21.91 22.36 17.60
C MET A 323 -21.08 21.63 18.65
N GLY A 324 -20.29 20.63 18.23
CA GLY A 324 -19.29 19.97 19.07
C GLY A 324 -17.90 20.50 18.74
N VAL A 325 -17.07 20.69 19.75
CA VAL A 325 -15.68 21.16 19.58
C VAL A 325 -14.74 20.26 20.36
N ASP A 326 -13.87 19.58 19.63
CA ASP A 326 -12.72 18.88 20.18
C ASP A 326 -11.50 19.78 20.07
N VAL A 327 -10.81 20.03 21.18
CA VAL A 327 -9.81 21.09 21.31
C VAL A 327 -8.41 20.54 21.43
N ALA A 328 -7.52 20.94 20.51
CA ALA A 328 -6.09 20.76 20.61
C ALA A 328 -5.37 22.12 20.69
N MET A 329 -4.46 22.29 21.66
CA MET A 329 -3.66 23.51 21.83
C MET A 329 -2.21 23.30 21.42
N GLY A 330 -1.95 23.29 20.10
CA GLY A 330 -0.62 23.06 19.56
C GLY A 330 -0.29 21.57 19.39
N GLY A 331 0.95 21.27 19.02
CA GLY A 331 1.39 19.90 18.80
C GLY A 331 0.96 19.30 17.46
N ARG A 332 0.73 17.98 17.45
CA ARG A 332 0.33 17.20 16.26
C ARG A 332 -1.18 17.00 16.15
N ASP A 333 -1.90 17.21 17.25
CA ASP A 333 -3.34 17.03 17.31
C ASP A 333 -4.04 18.23 16.66
N LYS A 334 -5.29 18.03 16.24
CA LYS A 334 -6.08 19.01 15.51
C LYS A 334 -7.28 19.45 16.33
N THR A 335 -7.65 20.74 16.24
CA THR A 335 -8.93 21.20 16.73
C THR A 335 -9.98 20.94 15.68
N VAL A 336 -11.05 20.24 16.05
CA VAL A 336 -12.14 19.85 15.16
C VAL A 336 -13.46 20.46 15.61
N ILE A 337 -14.19 21.06 14.67
CA ILE A 337 -15.53 21.63 14.91
C ILE A 337 -16.54 20.83 14.09
N ALA A 338 -17.44 20.12 14.76
CA ALA A 338 -18.54 19.36 14.18
C ALA A 338 -19.85 20.13 14.32
N ARG A 339 -20.54 20.37 13.19
CA ARG A 339 -21.81 21.13 13.15
C ARG A 339 -22.95 20.18 12.83
N ARG A 340 -23.98 20.19 13.68
CA ARG A 340 -25.17 19.36 13.54
C ARG A 340 -26.38 20.17 13.12
N HIS A 341 -27.08 19.70 12.11
CA HIS A 341 -28.29 20.29 11.54
C HIS A 341 -29.42 19.25 11.54
N GLY A 342 -30.10 19.05 12.66
CA GLY A 342 -31.07 17.96 12.86
C GLY A 342 -30.37 16.61 12.88
N PHE A 343 -30.69 15.76 11.89
CA PHE A 343 -30.05 14.44 11.70
C PHE A 343 -28.90 14.45 10.67
N TRP A 344 -28.55 15.63 10.16
CA TRP A 344 -27.44 15.80 9.23
C TRP A 344 -26.26 16.50 9.91
N PHE A 345 -25.06 16.00 9.69
CA PHE A 345 -23.82 16.63 10.13
C PHE A 345 -23.13 17.25 8.93
N ASP A 346 -22.69 18.48 9.06
CA ASP A 346 -21.88 19.16 8.05
C ASP A 346 -20.44 18.61 8.07
N GLU A 347 -19.71 18.85 6.99
CA GLU A 347 -18.28 18.52 6.90
C GLU A 347 -17.54 19.16 8.09
N PRO A 348 -16.73 18.39 8.85
CA PRO A 348 -15.99 18.93 9.98
C PRO A 348 -15.02 20.03 9.55
N ILE A 349 -14.94 21.10 10.35
CA ILE A 349 -13.90 22.12 10.17
C ILE A 349 -12.70 21.69 11.02
N VAL A 350 -11.53 21.59 10.38
CA VAL A 350 -10.30 21.10 11.01
C VAL A 350 -9.26 22.21 11.00
N TYR A 351 -8.67 22.49 12.16
CA TYR A 351 -7.55 23.41 12.33
C TYR A 351 -6.33 22.64 12.80
N GLU A 352 -5.20 22.86 12.16
CA GLU A 352 -3.94 22.22 12.51
C GLU A 352 -3.42 22.73 13.86
N GLY A 353 -2.73 21.88 14.63
CA GLY A 353 -2.25 22.25 15.96
C GLY A 353 -1.39 23.52 15.99
N HIS A 354 -0.62 23.78 14.93
CA HIS A 354 0.19 25.00 14.85
C HIS A 354 -0.63 26.29 14.75
N GLU A 355 -1.88 26.23 14.27
CA GLU A 355 -2.82 27.35 14.22
C GLU A 355 -3.45 27.64 15.59
N CYS A 356 -3.48 26.61 16.44
CA CYS A 356 -4.11 26.59 17.77
C CYS A 356 -3.12 26.77 18.94
N ARG A 357 -2.04 27.50 18.75
CA ARG A 357 -1.02 27.77 19.79
C ARG A 357 -1.04 29.21 20.25
N ASP A 358 -0.47 29.44 21.44
CA ASP A 358 -0.27 30.78 21.97
C ASP A 358 0.62 31.63 21.07
N GLU A 359 0.27 32.89 20.94
CA GLU A 359 1.05 33.91 20.24
C GLU A 359 1.15 35.18 21.11
N PRO A 360 2.11 36.09 20.85
CA PRO A 360 2.34 37.28 21.70
C PRO A 360 1.12 38.17 21.92
N ARG A 361 0.12 38.11 21.02
CA ARG A 361 -1.09 38.94 21.09
C ARG A 361 -2.41 38.17 21.18
N ALA A 362 -2.36 36.84 21.17
CA ALA A 362 -3.56 35.98 21.15
C ALA A 362 -3.29 34.66 21.87
N SER A 363 -4.06 34.35 22.91
CA SER A 363 -3.99 33.02 23.52
C SER A 363 -4.59 31.96 22.62
N ALA A 364 -4.08 30.72 22.69
CA ALA A 364 -4.63 29.58 21.98
C ALA A 364 -6.15 29.43 22.23
N GLY A 365 -6.56 29.51 23.48
CA GLY A 365 -8.00 29.46 23.85
C GLY A 365 -8.83 30.55 23.22
N GLY A 366 -8.30 31.77 23.13
CA GLY A 366 -8.98 32.92 22.49
C GLY A 366 -9.09 32.73 20.97
N LYS A 367 -8.06 32.24 20.32
CA LYS A 367 -8.07 31.93 18.87
C LYS A 367 -9.10 30.85 18.54
N ILE A 368 -9.08 29.73 19.30
CA ILE A 368 -10.03 28.64 19.11
C ILE A 368 -11.47 29.13 19.34
N ALA A 369 -11.73 29.95 20.40
CA ALA A 369 -13.03 30.56 20.58
C ALA A 369 -13.45 31.43 19.38
N GLY A 370 -12.52 32.16 18.77
CA GLY A 370 -12.74 32.91 17.53
C GLY A 370 -13.15 32.00 16.35
N PHE A 371 -12.48 30.88 16.16
CA PHE A 371 -12.84 29.89 15.14
C PHE A 371 -14.24 29.31 15.35
N VAL A 372 -14.58 29.00 16.61
CA VAL A 372 -15.89 28.47 16.99
C VAL A 372 -16.98 29.52 16.71
N ILE A 373 -16.77 30.77 17.08
CA ILE A 373 -17.73 31.88 16.84
C ILE A 373 -17.90 32.09 15.32
N ALA A 374 -16.81 32.03 14.54
CA ALA A 374 -16.89 32.18 13.08
C ALA A 374 -17.69 31.06 12.41
N ALA A 375 -17.66 29.85 12.97
CA ALA A 375 -18.39 28.69 12.48
C ALA A 375 -19.85 28.64 12.99
N LEU A 376 -20.17 29.33 14.09
CA LEU A 376 -21.48 29.31 14.75
C LEU A 376 -22.56 29.96 13.88
N ARG A 377 -23.75 29.33 13.85
CA ARG A 377 -24.98 29.83 13.21
C ARG A 377 -26.18 29.60 14.17
N ASP A 378 -27.23 30.29 13.93
CA ASP A 378 -28.56 30.06 14.53
C ASP A 378 -28.58 30.08 16.08
N ARG A 379 -27.55 30.64 16.71
CA ARG A 379 -27.34 30.64 18.17
C ARG A 379 -27.35 29.23 18.77
N ALA A 380 -26.91 28.24 18.03
CA ALA A 380 -26.87 26.86 18.46
C ALA A 380 -25.98 26.69 19.71
N PRO A 381 -26.34 25.81 20.66
CA PRO A 381 -25.48 25.48 21.79
C PRO A 381 -24.17 24.86 21.35
N ILE A 382 -23.09 25.25 22.04
CA ILE A 382 -21.72 24.78 21.77
C ILE A 382 -21.33 23.79 22.88
N HIS A 383 -20.95 22.60 22.52
CA HIS A 383 -20.43 21.55 23.41
C HIS A 383 -18.92 21.46 23.27
N VAL A 384 -18.20 21.70 24.36
CA VAL A 384 -16.74 21.65 24.40
C VAL A 384 -16.30 20.62 25.42
N ASP A 385 -15.38 19.71 25.04
CA ASP A 385 -14.76 18.83 26.03
C ASP A 385 -13.90 19.66 26.99
N LEU A 386 -14.30 19.71 28.25
CA LEU A 386 -13.61 20.49 29.29
C LEU A 386 -12.39 19.79 29.88
N PHE A 387 -12.20 18.49 29.63
CA PHE A 387 -11.03 17.77 30.10
C PHE A 387 -9.80 18.22 29.29
N GLY A 388 -8.87 18.93 29.95
CA GLY A 388 -7.64 19.41 29.33
C GLY A 388 -7.78 20.79 28.65
N PRO A 389 -7.39 20.89 27.36
CA PRO A 389 -7.26 22.20 26.69
C PRO A 389 -8.58 22.93 26.43
N GLY A 390 -9.72 22.26 26.46
CA GLY A 390 -11.02 22.86 26.15
C GLY A 390 -11.56 23.87 27.18
N ALA A 391 -11.06 23.82 28.42
CA ALA A 391 -11.48 24.78 29.46
C ALA A 391 -11.20 26.26 29.09
N ALA A 392 -10.10 26.53 28.40
CA ALA A 392 -9.71 27.88 28.00
C ALA A 392 -10.64 28.50 26.94
N PRO A 393 -10.89 27.85 25.78
CA PRO A 393 -11.84 28.36 24.79
C PRO A 393 -13.27 28.42 25.35
N HIS A 394 -13.70 27.46 26.18
CA HIS A 394 -15.00 27.51 26.86
C HIS A 394 -15.15 28.79 27.69
N GLY A 395 -14.15 29.14 28.52
CA GLY A 395 -14.16 30.37 29.30
C GLY A 395 -14.22 31.64 28.43
N HIS A 396 -13.61 31.65 27.24
CA HIS A 396 -13.71 32.75 26.28
C HIS A 396 -15.13 32.86 25.67
N LEU A 397 -15.71 31.71 25.27
CA LEU A 397 -17.06 31.65 24.70
C LEU A 397 -18.12 32.17 25.69
N MET A 398 -18.05 31.74 26.96
CA MET A 398 -18.97 32.20 28.03
C MET A 398 -18.84 33.68 28.25
N ARG A 399 -17.64 34.25 28.35
CA ARG A 399 -17.40 35.69 28.49
C ARG A 399 -17.94 36.51 27.31
N SER A 400 -17.96 35.93 26.13
CA SER A 400 -18.48 36.53 24.90
C SER A 400 -20.00 36.36 24.74
N GLY A 401 -20.70 35.83 25.76
CA GLY A 401 -22.16 35.69 25.78
C GLY A 401 -22.70 34.52 24.94
N HIS A 402 -21.87 33.55 24.58
CA HIS A 402 -22.30 32.35 23.85
C HIS A 402 -22.70 31.24 24.84
N GLN A 403 -23.75 30.48 24.50
CA GLN A 403 -24.13 29.30 25.26
C GLN A 403 -23.13 28.18 24.99
N SER A 404 -22.16 27.97 25.88
CA SER A 404 -21.17 26.90 25.84
C SER A 404 -21.42 25.96 27.01
N LEU A 405 -21.50 24.67 26.68
CA LEU A 405 -21.72 23.55 27.60
C LEU A 405 -20.44 22.67 27.62
N GLY A 406 -20.13 22.16 28.80
CA GLY A 406 -19.00 21.25 28.99
C GLY A 406 -19.43 19.80 29.10
#